data_49ea9805f644035f8a1f9e098a3339f9
#
_entry.id   49ea9805f644035f8a1f9e098a3339f9
#
_cell.length_a   1.000
_cell.length_b   1.000
_cell.length_c   1.000
_cell.angle_alpha   90.00
_cell.angle_beta   90.00
_cell.angle_gamma   90.00
#
_symmetry.space_group_name_H-M   'P 1'
#
loop_
_entity.id
_entity.type
_entity.pdbx_description
1 polymer ?
#
loop_
_entity_poly.entity_id
_entity_poly.type
_entity_poly.pdbx_seq_one_letter_code
_entity_poly.pdbx_strand_id
1 'polypeptide(L)'
;MRYKASLQNFALQRFSITGWWLLAALAYAIARLLQFWLDGSYAASRFPVPFFVGQTTFDAIELKGYFAVLVQQGTLGIFARTQIIDYAFMAGTFVSFYCLASALMRTVKRVFSGRVMRSIALVFVWLSPLAAVMDALENAVSFVMLANPLGFYDWLVYPYSSFAVIKFALFALTYCWAIVALASCLLAGFASLFFRSTEQGVAK
;
A
#
# COMPACT_ATOMS: atom_id res chain seq x y z
N MET A 1 -22.36 -15.58 -10.35
CA MET A 1 -21.91 -14.80 -9.18
C MET A 1 -21.63 -15.60 -7.90
N ARG A 2 -22.22 -16.77 -7.64
CA ARG A 2 -22.00 -17.59 -6.42
C ARG A 2 -20.60 -18.25 -6.29
N TYR A 3 -19.89 -18.53 -7.39
CA TYR A 3 -18.59 -19.22 -7.35
C TYR A 3 -17.44 -18.36 -6.82
N LYS A 4 -17.43 -17.03 -7.10
CA LYS A 4 -16.40 -16.12 -6.57
C LYS A 4 -16.49 -15.92 -5.06
N ALA A 5 -17.70 -15.98 -4.49
CA ALA A 5 -17.88 -15.86 -3.04
C ALA A 5 -17.34 -17.08 -2.26
N SER A 6 -17.24 -18.26 -2.90
CA SER A 6 -16.78 -19.49 -2.23
C SER A 6 -15.25 -19.55 -2.08
N LEU A 7 -14.49 -19.11 -3.09
CA LEU A 7 -13.01 -19.07 -3.04
C LEU A 7 -12.49 -18.02 -2.06
N GLN A 8 -13.16 -16.88 -1.99
CA GLN A 8 -12.83 -15.82 -1.01
C GLN A 8 -13.04 -16.29 0.43
N ASN A 9 -14.18 -16.94 0.70
CA ASN A 9 -14.46 -17.49 2.03
C ASN A 9 -13.46 -18.59 2.39
N PHE A 10 -13.03 -19.40 1.43
CA PHE A 10 -12.11 -20.51 1.65
C PHE A 10 -10.70 -20.02 2.04
N ALA A 11 -10.13 -19.03 1.32
CA ALA A 11 -8.81 -18.48 1.64
C ALA A 11 -8.80 -17.73 2.99
N LEU A 12 -9.83 -16.92 3.24
CA LEU A 12 -9.97 -16.16 4.47
C LEU A 12 -10.27 -17.03 5.70
N GLN A 13 -10.88 -18.20 5.53
CA GLN A 13 -11.21 -19.12 6.64
C GLN A 13 -10.03 -19.96 7.11
N ARG A 14 -8.99 -20.15 6.32
CA ARG A 14 -7.85 -21.03 6.63
C ARG A 14 -7.02 -20.61 7.84
N PHE A 15 -6.91 -19.31 8.13
CA PHE A 15 -6.10 -18.81 9.24
C PHE A 15 -6.97 -18.24 10.36
N SER A 16 -6.51 -18.41 11.60
CA SER A 16 -7.08 -17.71 12.75
C SER A 16 -6.89 -16.19 12.64
N ILE A 17 -7.58 -15.40 13.46
CA ILE A 17 -7.36 -13.95 13.53
C ILE A 17 -5.89 -13.67 13.86
N THR A 18 -5.34 -14.37 14.86
CA THR A 18 -3.93 -14.24 15.24
C THR A 18 -3.00 -14.59 14.08
N GLY A 19 -3.32 -15.67 13.31
CA GLY A 19 -2.54 -16.05 12.14
C GLY A 19 -2.48 -14.95 11.08
N TRP A 20 -3.59 -14.24 10.82
CA TRP A 20 -3.61 -13.13 9.90
C TRP A 20 -2.79 -11.92 10.40
N TRP A 21 -2.81 -11.62 11.71
CA TRP A 21 -1.98 -10.57 12.30
C TRP A 21 -0.49 -10.91 12.23
N LEU A 22 -0.12 -12.17 12.48
CA LEU A 22 1.28 -12.61 12.34
C LEU A 22 1.76 -12.52 10.89
N LEU A 23 0.93 -12.94 9.93
CA LEU A 23 1.24 -12.81 8.50
C LEU A 23 1.37 -11.33 8.09
N ALA A 24 0.48 -10.47 8.58
CA ALA A 24 0.56 -9.03 8.31
C ALA A 24 1.85 -8.42 8.88
N ALA A 25 2.23 -8.76 10.11
CA ALA A 25 3.47 -8.30 10.73
C ALA A 25 4.71 -8.78 9.97
N LEU A 26 4.75 -10.07 9.59
CA LEU A 26 5.85 -10.64 8.81
C LEU A 26 5.97 -9.99 7.43
N ALA A 27 4.85 -9.88 6.70
CA ALA A 27 4.83 -9.26 5.37
C ALA A 27 5.22 -7.78 5.43
N TYR A 28 4.77 -7.06 6.47
CA TYR A 28 5.19 -5.68 6.71
C TYR A 28 6.69 -5.57 6.98
N ALA A 29 7.26 -6.44 7.82
CA ALA A 29 8.70 -6.46 8.09
C ALA A 29 9.51 -6.69 6.79
N ILE A 30 9.07 -7.65 5.96
CA ILE A 30 9.71 -7.91 4.66
C ILE A 30 9.60 -6.67 3.74
N ALA A 31 8.42 -6.05 3.65
CA ALA A 31 8.23 -4.84 2.84
C ALA A 31 9.13 -3.69 3.34
N ARG A 32 9.33 -3.53 4.66
CA ARG A 32 10.24 -2.53 5.23
C ARG A 32 11.72 -2.81 4.91
N LEU A 33 12.14 -4.06 4.88
CA LEU A 33 13.50 -4.43 4.44
C LEU A 33 13.71 -4.11 2.96
N LEU A 34 12.73 -4.42 2.11
CA LEU A 34 12.76 -4.08 0.69
C LEU A 34 12.76 -2.55 0.48
N GLN A 35 11.99 -1.80 1.27
CA GLN A 35 11.99 -0.34 1.26
C GLN A 35 13.38 0.21 1.61
N PHE A 36 14.02 -0.30 2.66
CA PHE A 36 15.36 0.15 3.05
C PHE A 36 16.39 -0.05 1.92
N TRP A 37 16.31 -1.18 1.23
CA TRP A 37 17.16 -1.46 0.07
C TRP A 37 16.84 -0.53 -1.12
N LEU A 38 15.56 -0.29 -1.39
CA LEU A 38 15.09 0.63 -2.41
C LEU A 38 15.58 2.05 -2.16
N ASP A 39 15.44 2.55 -0.92
CA ASP A 39 15.89 3.89 -0.53
C ASP A 39 17.40 4.06 -0.73
N GLY A 40 18.19 3.05 -0.39
CA GLY A 40 19.63 3.03 -0.64
C GLY A 40 19.98 3.09 -2.13
N SER A 41 19.27 2.33 -2.96
CA SER A 41 19.44 2.35 -4.43
C SER A 41 19.01 3.68 -5.03
N TYR A 42 17.91 4.26 -4.53
CA TYR A 42 17.42 5.57 -4.96
C TYR A 42 18.43 6.67 -4.62
N ALA A 43 18.96 6.68 -3.41
CA ALA A 43 20.01 7.63 -3.01
C ALA A 43 21.27 7.51 -3.89
N ALA A 44 21.68 6.27 -4.23
CA ALA A 44 22.80 6.02 -5.13
C ALA A 44 22.57 6.52 -6.55
N SER A 45 21.34 6.61 -7.01
CA SER A 45 20.98 7.16 -8.32
C SER A 45 21.23 8.66 -8.42
N ARG A 46 21.30 9.38 -7.29
CA ARG A 46 21.42 10.84 -7.21
C ARG A 46 20.32 11.57 -7.96
N PHE A 47 19.10 11.05 -7.92
CA PHE A 47 17.95 11.74 -8.50
C PHE A 47 17.78 13.10 -7.80
N PRO A 48 17.58 14.22 -8.55
CA PRO A 48 17.81 15.58 -8.03
C PRO A 48 16.76 16.05 -7.01
N VAL A 49 15.63 15.35 -6.90
CA VAL A 49 14.53 15.68 -5.98
C VAL A 49 14.05 14.43 -5.25
N PRO A 50 13.30 14.55 -4.12
CA PRO A 50 12.64 13.41 -3.52
C PRO A 50 11.74 12.69 -4.53
N PHE A 51 11.69 11.35 -4.49
CA PHE A 51 11.00 10.53 -5.50
C PHE A 51 9.54 10.96 -5.70
N PHE A 52 8.81 11.27 -4.62
CA PHE A 52 7.41 11.69 -4.71
C PHE A 52 7.22 13.01 -5.47
N VAL A 53 8.20 13.92 -5.45
CA VAL A 53 8.17 15.17 -6.23
C VAL A 53 8.29 14.86 -7.71
N GLY A 54 9.29 14.05 -8.10
CA GLY A 54 9.46 13.66 -9.49
C GLY A 54 8.30 12.85 -10.04
N GLN A 55 7.66 12.02 -9.20
CA GLN A 55 6.51 11.19 -9.58
C GLN A 55 5.21 11.98 -9.75
N THR A 56 5.07 13.15 -9.12
CA THR A 56 3.81 13.93 -9.13
C THR A 56 3.93 15.27 -9.85
N THR A 57 4.96 15.46 -10.68
CA THR A 57 5.21 16.76 -11.31
C THR A 57 4.19 17.15 -12.38
N PHE A 58 3.61 16.22 -13.12
CA PHE A 58 2.75 16.47 -14.30
C PHE A 58 3.40 17.37 -15.37
N ASP A 59 4.68 17.70 -15.25
CA ASP A 59 5.43 18.54 -16.18
C ASP A 59 6.52 17.70 -16.88
N ALA A 60 6.36 17.54 -18.20
CA ALA A 60 7.29 16.76 -19.01
C ALA A 60 8.66 17.44 -19.13
N ILE A 61 8.72 18.78 -19.14
CA ILE A 61 9.98 19.53 -19.25
C ILE A 61 10.77 19.35 -17.97
N GLU A 62 10.12 19.48 -16.84
CA GLU A 62 10.72 19.30 -15.52
C GLU A 62 11.25 17.86 -15.36
N LEU A 63 10.45 16.84 -15.70
CA LEU A 63 10.85 15.43 -15.59
C LEU A 63 12.02 15.09 -16.53
N LYS A 64 12.02 15.59 -17.77
CA LYS A 64 13.17 15.49 -18.68
C LYS A 64 14.41 16.17 -18.11
N GLY A 65 14.24 17.30 -17.43
CA GLY A 65 15.31 17.98 -16.70
C GLY A 65 15.93 17.09 -15.63
N TYR A 66 15.12 16.38 -14.84
CA TYR A 66 15.62 15.42 -13.85
C TYR A 66 16.37 14.25 -14.51
N PHE A 67 15.86 13.71 -15.61
CA PHE A 67 16.56 12.63 -16.34
C PHE A 67 17.86 13.15 -17.00
N ALA A 68 17.90 14.40 -17.46
CA ALA A 68 19.12 14.99 -17.99
C ALA A 68 20.25 15.04 -16.93
N VAL A 69 19.91 15.36 -15.68
CA VAL A 69 20.87 15.30 -14.56
C VAL A 69 21.41 13.88 -14.39
N LEU A 70 20.55 12.83 -14.43
CA LEU A 70 20.99 11.43 -14.33
C LEU A 70 21.91 11.03 -15.48
N VAL A 71 21.61 11.47 -16.69
CA VAL A 71 22.45 11.23 -17.88
C VAL A 71 23.81 11.90 -17.72
N GLN A 72 23.85 13.18 -17.32
CA GLN A 72 25.09 13.92 -17.08
C GLN A 72 25.96 13.30 -15.99
N GLN A 73 25.34 12.77 -14.94
CA GLN A 73 26.04 12.12 -13.83
C GLN A 73 26.44 10.65 -14.13
N GLY A 74 25.97 10.08 -15.24
CA GLY A 74 26.16 8.66 -15.56
C GLY A 74 25.41 7.70 -14.64
N THR A 75 24.35 8.19 -13.94
CA THR A 75 23.59 7.38 -12.95
C THR A 75 22.24 6.88 -13.44
N LEU A 76 21.88 7.16 -14.70
CA LEU A 76 20.61 6.70 -15.29
C LEU A 76 20.41 5.17 -15.16
N GLY A 77 21.48 4.39 -15.37
CA GLY A 77 21.44 2.93 -15.21
C GLY A 77 21.18 2.48 -13.76
N ILE A 78 21.65 3.27 -12.77
CA ILE A 78 21.35 3.02 -11.35
C ILE A 78 19.86 3.30 -11.10
N PHE A 79 19.35 4.41 -11.61
CA PHE A 79 17.93 4.75 -11.49
C PHE A 79 17.02 3.69 -12.14
N ALA A 80 17.35 3.21 -13.35
CA ALA A 80 16.61 2.13 -14.00
C ALA A 80 16.62 0.83 -13.18
N ARG A 81 17.77 0.48 -12.56
CA ARG A 81 17.87 -0.65 -11.63
C ARG A 81 17.01 -0.44 -10.39
N THR A 82 16.94 0.78 -9.87
CA THR A 82 16.09 1.13 -8.72
C THR A 82 14.63 0.84 -9.02
N GLN A 83 14.14 1.14 -10.23
CA GLN A 83 12.77 0.80 -10.67
C GLN A 83 12.53 -0.72 -10.71
N ILE A 84 13.56 -1.54 -10.98
CA ILE A 84 13.43 -3.01 -10.92
C ILE A 84 13.33 -3.48 -9.46
N ILE A 85 14.15 -2.92 -8.55
CA ILE A 85 14.09 -3.23 -7.12
C ILE A 85 12.73 -2.85 -6.54
N ASP A 86 12.15 -1.75 -7.03
CA ASP A 86 10.85 -1.27 -6.61
C ASP A 86 9.71 -2.28 -6.90
N TYR A 87 9.78 -3.07 -7.99
CA TYR A 87 8.82 -4.16 -8.19
C TYR A 87 8.84 -5.21 -7.07
N ALA A 88 10.00 -5.49 -6.47
CA ALA A 88 10.07 -6.37 -5.31
C ALA A 88 9.39 -5.73 -4.09
N PHE A 89 9.61 -4.42 -3.87
CA PHE A 89 8.93 -3.67 -2.84
C PHE A 89 7.41 -3.63 -3.05
N MET A 90 6.94 -3.42 -4.28
CA MET A 90 5.51 -3.46 -4.64
C MET A 90 4.89 -4.83 -4.33
N ALA A 91 5.57 -5.93 -4.67
CA ALA A 91 5.10 -7.28 -4.34
C ALA A 91 4.98 -7.48 -2.83
N GLY A 92 5.99 -7.05 -2.06
CA GLY A 92 5.97 -7.06 -0.60
C GLY A 92 4.84 -6.21 -0.01
N THR A 93 4.63 -5.02 -0.55
CA THR A 93 3.56 -4.09 -0.15
C THR A 93 2.18 -4.65 -0.48
N PHE A 94 2.00 -5.25 -1.64
CA PHE A 94 0.75 -5.92 -2.02
C PHE A 94 0.35 -6.99 -1.00
N VAL A 95 1.29 -7.90 -0.68
CA VAL A 95 1.07 -8.97 0.31
C VAL A 95 0.81 -8.39 1.70
N SER A 96 1.61 -7.41 2.11
CA SER A 96 1.47 -6.75 3.41
C SER A 96 0.09 -6.11 3.59
N PHE A 97 -0.37 -5.34 2.61
CA PHE A 97 -1.66 -4.66 2.65
C PHE A 97 -2.84 -5.64 2.57
N TYR A 98 -2.73 -6.69 1.77
CA TYR A 98 -3.73 -7.75 1.73
C TYR A 98 -3.85 -8.46 3.08
N CYS A 99 -2.74 -8.82 3.72
CA CYS A 99 -2.72 -9.46 5.02
C CYS A 99 -3.26 -8.55 6.11
N LEU A 100 -2.83 -7.27 6.14
CA LEU A 100 -3.32 -6.28 7.09
C LEU A 100 -4.83 -6.06 6.97
N ALA A 101 -5.33 -5.81 5.77
CA ALA A 101 -6.75 -5.59 5.54
C ALA A 101 -7.59 -6.85 5.88
N SER A 102 -7.05 -8.06 5.61
CA SER A 102 -7.68 -9.33 5.99
C SER A 102 -7.73 -9.52 7.51
N ALA A 103 -6.64 -9.20 8.23
CA ALA A 103 -6.60 -9.22 9.69
C ALA A 103 -7.63 -8.26 10.30
N LEU A 104 -7.64 -7.01 9.81
CA LEU A 104 -8.60 -5.98 10.22
C LEU A 104 -10.04 -6.40 9.97
N MET A 105 -10.35 -6.90 8.76
CA MET A 105 -11.68 -7.37 8.40
C MET A 105 -12.18 -8.46 9.35
N ARG A 106 -11.32 -9.41 9.72
CA ARG A 106 -11.69 -10.48 10.66
C ARG A 106 -11.88 -9.97 12.09
N THR A 107 -11.03 -9.03 12.52
CA THR A 107 -11.16 -8.37 13.83
C THR A 107 -12.47 -7.58 13.91
N VAL A 108 -12.77 -6.77 12.89
CA VAL A 108 -14.02 -6.02 12.77
C VAL A 108 -15.25 -6.95 12.79
N LYS A 109 -15.20 -8.05 12.02
CA LYS A 109 -16.30 -9.03 12.01
C LYS A 109 -16.56 -9.68 13.37
N ARG A 110 -15.53 -9.83 14.20
CA ARG A 110 -15.67 -10.39 15.55
C ARG A 110 -16.25 -9.39 16.55
N VAL A 111 -15.89 -8.12 16.42
CA VAL A 111 -16.26 -7.05 17.37
C VAL A 111 -17.61 -6.45 17.02
N PHE A 112 -17.88 -6.22 15.73
CA PHE A 112 -19.09 -5.53 15.28
C PHE A 112 -20.07 -6.48 14.58
N SER A 113 -21.37 -6.43 14.97
CA SER A 113 -22.45 -7.13 14.28
C SER A 113 -23.01 -6.33 13.09
N GLY A 114 -22.81 -5.01 13.06
CA GLY A 114 -23.34 -4.10 12.05
C GLY A 114 -22.84 -4.37 10.63
N ARG A 115 -23.74 -4.30 9.63
CA ARG A 115 -23.41 -4.58 8.22
C ARG A 115 -22.44 -3.56 7.64
N VAL A 116 -22.59 -2.27 7.96
CA VAL A 116 -21.81 -1.17 7.37
C VAL A 116 -20.32 -1.36 7.62
N MET A 117 -19.92 -1.50 8.89
CA MET A 117 -18.51 -1.65 9.25
C MET A 117 -17.87 -2.88 8.61
N ARG A 118 -18.62 -4.00 8.54
CA ARG A 118 -18.19 -5.24 7.88
C ARG A 118 -18.01 -5.07 6.37
N SER A 119 -18.91 -4.31 5.72
CA SER A 119 -18.84 -4.04 4.28
C SER A 119 -17.64 -3.17 3.95
N ILE A 120 -17.41 -2.09 4.73
CA ILE A 120 -16.23 -1.24 4.58
C ILE A 120 -14.96 -2.07 4.73
N ALA A 121 -14.84 -2.87 5.79
CA ALA A 121 -13.68 -3.72 6.01
C ALA A 121 -13.44 -4.69 4.84
N LEU A 122 -14.50 -5.23 4.22
CA LEU A 122 -14.38 -6.11 3.05
C LEU A 122 -13.89 -5.34 1.81
N VAL A 123 -14.36 -4.11 1.60
CA VAL A 123 -13.89 -3.26 0.50
C VAL A 123 -12.38 -3.02 0.62
N PHE A 124 -11.87 -2.74 1.83
CA PHE A 124 -10.45 -2.49 2.03
C PHE A 124 -9.55 -3.72 1.83
N VAL A 125 -10.07 -4.95 1.92
CA VAL A 125 -9.30 -6.16 1.55
C VAL A 125 -8.85 -6.11 0.08
N TRP A 126 -9.67 -5.49 -0.80
CA TRP A 126 -9.37 -5.37 -2.22
C TRP A 126 -8.77 -4.01 -2.59
N LEU A 127 -9.20 -2.96 -1.91
CA LEU A 127 -8.74 -1.60 -2.20
C LEU A 127 -7.28 -1.38 -1.78
N SER A 128 -6.89 -1.88 -0.60
CA SER A 128 -5.56 -1.62 -0.05
C SER A 128 -4.41 -2.14 -0.94
N PRO A 129 -4.46 -3.37 -1.50
CA PRO A 129 -3.39 -3.85 -2.39
C PRO A 129 -3.31 -3.11 -3.72
N LEU A 130 -4.36 -2.39 -4.14
CA LEU A 130 -4.34 -1.62 -5.40
C LEU A 130 -3.29 -0.51 -5.39
N ALA A 131 -2.86 -0.03 -4.22
CA ALA A 131 -1.76 0.93 -4.13
C ALA A 131 -0.49 0.40 -4.81
N ALA A 132 -0.14 -0.86 -4.55
CA ALA A 132 1.01 -1.51 -5.18
C ALA A 132 0.81 -1.76 -6.69
N VAL A 133 -0.44 -1.97 -7.12
CA VAL A 133 -0.76 -2.11 -8.56
C VAL A 133 -0.58 -0.77 -9.27
N MET A 134 -1.02 0.33 -8.67
CA MET A 134 -0.82 1.67 -9.25
C MET A 134 0.66 2.01 -9.36
N ASP A 135 1.45 1.66 -8.35
CA ASP A 135 2.90 1.79 -8.35
C ASP A 135 3.55 0.99 -9.50
N ALA A 136 3.13 -0.25 -9.70
CA ALA A 136 3.60 -1.08 -10.80
C ALA A 136 3.27 -0.49 -12.17
N LEU A 137 2.09 0.12 -12.34
CA LEU A 137 1.70 0.81 -13.57
C LEU A 137 2.51 2.09 -13.78
N GLU A 138 2.76 2.85 -12.72
CA GLU A 138 3.64 4.02 -12.77
C GLU A 138 5.02 3.64 -13.26
N ASN A 139 5.66 2.62 -12.66
CA ASN A 139 6.97 2.14 -13.05
C ASN A 139 6.99 1.59 -14.48
N ALA A 140 5.91 0.95 -14.94
CA ALA A 140 5.80 0.51 -16.33
C ALA A 140 5.89 1.71 -17.29
N VAL A 141 5.19 2.81 -17.00
CA VAL A 141 5.29 4.06 -17.78
C VAL A 141 6.70 4.66 -17.67
N SER A 142 7.28 4.65 -16.47
CA SER A 142 8.66 5.10 -16.23
C SER A 142 9.67 4.38 -17.13
N PHE A 143 9.58 3.05 -17.30
CA PHE A 143 10.46 2.32 -18.20
C PHE A 143 10.31 2.73 -19.67
N VAL A 144 9.09 3.04 -20.11
CA VAL A 144 8.88 3.57 -21.48
C VAL A 144 9.59 4.93 -21.64
N MET A 145 9.49 5.81 -20.63
CA MET A 145 10.19 7.10 -20.65
C MET A 145 11.72 6.94 -20.59
N LEU A 146 12.22 6.00 -19.78
CA LEU A 146 13.65 5.74 -19.63
C LEU A 146 14.30 5.14 -20.88
N ALA A 147 13.54 4.56 -21.81
CA ALA A 147 14.05 4.11 -23.11
C ALA A 147 14.53 5.28 -23.97
N ASN A 148 13.95 6.49 -23.80
CA ASN A 148 14.41 7.74 -24.41
C ASN A 148 14.22 8.90 -23.41
N PRO A 149 15.10 9.04 -22.40
CA PRO A 149 14.85 9.88 -21.22
C PRO A 149 14.75 11.39 -21.53
N LEU A 150 15.37 11.85 -22.61
CA LEU A 150 15.33 13.25 -23.01
C LEU A 150 14.29 13.54 -24.11
N GLY A 151 13.78 12.50 -24.78
CA GLY A 151 12.90 12.61 -25.96
C GLY A 151 11.61 11.80 -25.86
N PHE A 152 11.21 11.34 -24.66
CA PHE A 152 9.92 10.65 -24.50
C PHE A 152 8.74 11.58 -24.83
N TYR A 153 7.61 11.03 -25.24
CA TYR A 153 6.41 11.81 -25.55
C TYR A 153 5.86 12.49 -24.30
N ASP A 154 5.61 13.80 -24.37
CA ASP A 154 5.20 14.62 -23.20
C ASP A 154 3.92 14.13 -22.53
N TRP A 155 2.99 13.56 -23.29
CA TRP A 155 1.75 13.02 -22.73
C TRP A 155 1.95 11.85 -21.74
N LEU A 156 3.12 11.16 -21.77
CA LEU A 156 3.41 10.05 -20.84
C LEU A 156 3.52 10.52 -19.38
N VAL A 157 3.81 11.80 -19.16
CA VAL A 157 3.85 12.33 -17.79
C VAL A 157 2.48 12.26 -17.10
N TYR A 158 1.39 12.38 -17.85
CA TYR A 158 0.05 12.36 -17.26
C TYR A 158 -0.33 11.00 -16.66
N PRO A 159 -0.28 9.87 -17.38
CA PRO A 159 -0.52 8.56 -16.77
C PRO A 159 0.50 8.24 -15.68
N TYR A 160 1.78 8.57 -15.86
CA TYR A 160 2.84 8.40 -14.88
C TYR A 160 2.47 9.07 -13.54
N SER A 161 2.26 10.37 -13.54
CA SER A 161 1.94 11.13 -12.34
C SER A 161 0.54 10.83 -11.78
N SER A 162 -0.43 10.47 -12.65
CA SER A 162 -1.76 10.05 -12.18
C SER A 162 -1.70 8.75 -11.38
N PHE A 163 -0.95 7.75 -11.85
CA PHE A 163 -0.75 6.51 -11.10
C PHE A 163 -0.06 6.78 -9.76
N ALA A 164 0.94 7.68 -9.72
CA ALA A 164 1.61 8.09 -8.50
C ALA A 164 0.64 8.74 -7.50
N VAL A 165 -0.18 9.70 -7.93
CA VAL A 165 -1.17 10.36 -7.06
C VAL A 165 -2.18 9.36 -6.52
N ILE A 166 -2.72 8.47 -7.37
CA ILE A 166 -3.67 7.43 -6.96
C ILE A 166 -3.02 6.48 -5.96
N LYS A 167 -1.78 6.04 -6.21
CA LYS A 167 -0.98 5.22 -5.28
C LYS A 167 -0.89 5.86 -3.90
N PHE A 168 -0.45 7.12 -3.81
CA PHE A 168 -0.30 7.82 -2.54
C PHE A 168 -1.65 8.02 -1.81
N ALA A 169 -2.71 8.31 -2.56
CA ALA A 169 -4.06 8.40 -2.00
C ALA A 169 -4.52 7.05 -1.40
N LEU A 170 -4.25 5.93 -2.10
CA LEU A 170 -4.59 4.58 -1.62
C LEU A 170 -3.76 4.19 -0.39
N PHE A 171 -2.48 4.56 -0.31
CA PHE A 171 -1.66 4.41 0.89
C PHE A 171 -2.29 5.16 2.07
N ALA A 172 -2.59 6.44 1.90
CA ALA A 172 -3.20 7.27 2.93
C ALA A 172 -4.55 6.70 3.41
N LEU A 173 -5.43 6.33 2.48
CA LEU A 173 -6.71 5.69 2.80
C LEU A 173 -6.56 4.38 3.56
N THR A 174 -5.59 3.54 3.18
CA THR A 174 -5.33 2.27 3.85
C THR A 174 -4.88 2.48 5.30
N TYR A 175 -3.95 3.40 5.54
CA TYR A 175 -3.48 3.70 6.89
C TYR A 175 -4.56 4.38 7.74
N CYS A 176 -5.30 5.35 7.18
CA CYS A 176 -6.44 5.97 7.87
C CYS A 176 -7.48 4.93 8.26
N TRP A 177 -7.84 4.03 7.35
CA TRP A 177 -8.76 2.94 7.65
C TRP A 177 -8.22 2.02 8.75
N ALA A 178 -6.94 1.63 8.69
CA ALA A 178 -6.33 0.78 9.70
C ALA A 178 -6.41 1.41 11.10
N ILE A 179 -6.10 2.69 11.21
CA ILE A 179 -6.18 3.44 12.47
C ILE A 179 -7.63 3.49 12.99
N VAL A 180 -8.58 3.86 12.13
CA VAL A 180 -10.01 3.96 12.50
C VAL A 180 -10.56 2.59 12.92
N ALA A 181 -10.27 1.54 12.17
CA ALA A 181 -10.75 0.19 12.46
C ALA A 181 -10.17 -0.32 13.80
N LEU A 182 -8.87 -0.14 14.04
CA LEU A 182 -8.22 -0.54 15.29
C LEU A 182 -8.76 0.25 16.48
N ALA A 183 -8.83 1.58 16.38
CA ALA A 183 -9.36 2.42 17.44
C ALA A 183 -10.81 2.05 17.79
N SER A 184 -11.66 1.84 16.77
CA SER A 184 -13.03 1.42 16.97
C SER A 184 -13.14 0.04 17.66
N CYS A 185 -12.30 -0.93 17.27
CA CYS A 185 -12.28 -2.25 17.91
C CYS A 185 -11.81 -2.17 19.37
N LEU A 186 -10.79 -1.35 19.66
CA LEU A 186 -10.30 -1.14 21.04
C LEU A 186 -11.37 -0.49 21.93
N LEU A 187 -12.01 0.58 21.44
CA LEU A 187 -13.08 1.27 22.18
C LEU A 187 -14.26 0.35 22.49
N ALA A 188 -14.69 -0.46 21.51
CA ALA A 188 -15.73 -1.45 21.72
C ALA A 188 -15.33 -2.54 22.73
N GLY A 189 -14.07 -2.95 22.71
CA GLY A 189 -13.50 -3.88 23.70
C GLY A 189 -13.53 -3.30 25.11
N PHE A 190 -13.07 -2.08 25.30
CA PHE A 190 -13.09 -1.39 26.59
C PHE A 190 -14.52 -1.20 27.11
N ALA A 191 -15.45 -0.74 26.24
CA ALA A 191 -16.86 -0.58 26.63
C ALA A 191 -17.45 -1.90 27.15
N SER A 192 -17.20 -3.02 26.48
CA SER A 192 -17.69 -4.33 26.89
C SER A 192 -17.18 -4.80 28.27
N LEU A 193 -15.94 -4.42 28.64
CA LEU A 193 -15.37 -4.73 29.96
C LEU A 193 -16.04 -3.90 31.05
N PHE A 194 -16.29 -2.62 30.80
CA PHE A 194 -16.94 -1.73 31.76
C PHE A 194 -18.38 -2.18 32.08
N PHE A 195 -19.17 -2.53 31.08
CA PHE A 195 -20.55 -2.98 31.28
C PHE A 195 -20.62 -4.30 32.05
N ARG A 196 -19.70 -5.25 31.81
CA ARG A 196 -19.63 -6.52 32.56
C ARG A 196 -19.28 -6.32 34.04
N SER A 197 -18.41 -5.39 34.38
CA SER A 197 -18.01 -5.10 35.76
C SER A 197 -19.18 -4.50 36.57
N THR A 198 -20.02 -3.69 35.92
CA THR A 198 -21.17 -3.04 36.56
C THR A 198 -22.28 -4.05 36.88
N GLU A 199 -22.54 -5.02 35.99
CA GLU A 199 -23.55 -6.08 36.26
C GLU A 199 -23.14 -7.00 37.41
N GLN A 200 -21.85 -7.30 37.57
CA GLN A 200 -21.35 -8.14 38.69
C GLN A 200 -21.32 -7.41 40.03
N GLY A 201 -21.24 -6.08 40.03
CA GLY A 201 -21.28 -5.24 41.22
C GLY A 201 -22.69 -5.03 41.80
N VAL A 202 -23.73 -5.15 40.99
CA VAL A 202 -25.15 -4.99 41.39
C VAL A 202 -25.76 -6.32 41.90
N ALA A 203 -25.11 -7.47 41.58
CA ALA A 203 -25.59 -8.79 41.99
C ALA A 203 -25.04 -9.28 43.32
N LYS A 204 -24.32 -8.45 44.08
CA LYS A 204 -23.88 -8.65 45.49
C LYS A 204 -24.61 -7.70 46.41
#